data_19ffd4a4ce3668cd0fe551538bc9c338
#
_entry.id   19ffd4a4ce3668cd0fe551538bc9c338
#
_cell.length_a   1.000
_cell.length_b   1.000
_cell.length_c   1.000
_cell.angle_alpha   90.00
_cell.angle_beta   90.00
_cell.angle_gamma   90.00
#
_symmetry.space_group_name_H-M   'P 1'
#
loop_
_entity.id
_entity.type
_entity.pdbx_description
1 polymer ?
#
loop_
_entity_poly.entity_id
_entity_poly.type
_entity_poly.pdbx_seq_one_letter_code
_entity_poly.pdbx_strand_id
1 'polypeptide(L)'
;MLQRFQELPTSEPPVRSHVARVLGSVALASSKAGQTERSRQEPRAALALDESIPEAYLVLGEYMFQGNDLAGALDTWEHGLRLNPENVALARRLERGRSEAQRLGGLERVTSEHFSIAFDGRADVPGARASLEVMEAAYRSVGALFELYPDGPIPVVLYPDRSYEQEGHVSWSAGVYDGKIRLPSAGANSTSLRFRGVLFHEYAHALFHRATGGKGGPAWVNEGYADVAKLVADPGPAVRCTPDVHSFQLRVLEQSFGRIGSHKQAHLAYLEARHAVEHLVDRHGQAGMKALFSELSTGAPFATAFERAFHEDYAAFATAFDAEAGR
;
A
#
# COMPACT_ATOMS: atom_id res chain seq x y z
N MET A 1 22.92 13.29 -7.51
CA MET A 1 23.58 12.20 -8.26
C MET A 1 23.21 12.26 -9.74
N LEU A 2 21.93 12.39 -10.14
CA LEU A 2 21.51 12.55 -11.55
C LEU A 2 22.18 13.73 -12.26
N GLN A 3 22.31 14.92 -11.65
CA GLN A 3 23.01 16.07 -12.24
C GLN A 3 24.49 15.79 -12.59
N ARG A 4 25.19 15.02 -11.76
CA ARG A 4 26.59 14.62 -12.05
C ARG A 4 26.72 13.61 -13.19
N PHE A 5 25.71 12.79 -13.44
CA PHE A 5 25.71 11.85 -14.57
C PHE A 5 25.40 12.55 -15.91
N GLN A 6 24.67 13.67 -15.89
CA GLN A 6 24.42 14.50 -17.09
C GLN A 6 25.68 15.25 -17.57
N GLU A 7 26.67 15.42 -16.71
CA GLU A 7 27.93 16.08 -16.99
C GLU A 7 29.05 15.13 -17.47
N LEU A 8 28.81 13.80 -17.46
CA LEU A 8 29.79 12.83 -17.95
C LEU A 8 29.85 12.86 -19.51
N PRO A 9 31.05 12.72 -20.11
CA PRO A 9 31.16 12.60 -21.55
C PRO A 9 30.59 11.28 -22.04
N THR A 10 29.27 11.27 -22.30
CA THR A 10 28.52 10.10 -22.80
C THR A 10 28.63 9.94 -24.32
N SER A 11 29.63 10.57 -24.95
CA SER A 11 29.83 10.49 -26.38
C SER A 11 30.34 9.12 -26.87
N GLU A 12 30.98 8.35 -25.97
CA GLU A 12 31.48 7.01 -26.31
C GLU A 12 30.44 5.91 -25.94
N PRO A 13 30.08 5.01 -26.89
CA PRO A 13 29.08 3.98 -26.69
C PRO A 13 29.29 3.12 -25.44
N PRO A 14 30.50 2.64 -25.09
CA PRO A 14 30.72 1.82 -23.90
C PRO A 14 30.44 2.56 -22.59
N VAL A 15 30.80 3.85 -22.52
CA VAL A 15 30.54 4.71 -21.34
C VAL A 15 29.04 4.94 -21.19
N ARG A 16 28.34 5.17 -22.27
CA ARG A 16 26.90 5.39 -22.34
C ARG A 16 26.14 4.20 -21.81
N SER A 17 26.43 2.99 -22.30
CA SER A 17 25.79 1.74 -21.83
C SER A 17 26.14 1.42 -20.38
N HIS A 18 27.34 1.75 -19.91
CA HIS A 18 27.70 1.55 -18.50
C HIS A 18 26.88 2.49 -17.59
N VAL A 19 26.78 3.78 -17.93
CA VAL A 19 25.99 4.76 -17.18
C VAL A 19 24.51 4.35 -17.17
N ALA A 20 23.96 3.90 -18.31
CA ALA A 20 22.59 3.43 -18.42
C ALA A 20 22.31 2.25 -17.46
N ARG A 21 23.21 1.24 -17.40
CA ARG A 21 23.11 0.11 -16.47
C ARG A 21 23.14 0.54 -15.00
N VAL A 22 24.03 1.48 -14.65
CA VAL A 22 24.08 2.01 -13.29
C VAL A 22 22.76 2.70 -12.93
N LEU A 23 22.21 3.54 -13.82
CA LEU A 23 20.91 4.20 -13.61
C LEU A 23 19.78 3.19 -13.50
N GLY A 24 19.74 2.13 -14.31
CA GLY A 24 18.76 1.05 -14.22
C GLY A 24 18.83 0.32 -12.88
N SER A 25 20.02 -0.01 -12.43
CA SER A 25 20.25 -0.67 -11.12
C SER A 25 19.85 0.24 -9.95
N VAL A 26 20.17 1.54 -10.04
CA VAL A 26 19.76 2.54 -9.04
C VAL A 26 18.24 2.71 -9.04
N ALA A 27 17.60 2.76 -10.21
CA ALA A 27 16.15 2.80 -10.33
C ALA A 27 15.47 1.61 -9.64
N LEU A 28 15.99 0.39 -9.85
CA LEU A 28 15.48 -0.81 -9.21
C LEU A 28 15.69 -0.79 -7.69
N ALA A 29 16.85 -0.32 -7.23
CA ALA A 29 17.13 -0.15 -5.80
C ALA A 29 16.23 0.93 -5.18
N SER A 30 16.05 2.06 -5.84
CA SER A 30 15.18 3.16 -5.43
C SER A 30 13.71 2.73 -5.36
N SER A 31 13.25 1.93 -6.31
CA SER A 31 11.90 1.35 -6.31
C SER A 31 11.70 0.41 -5.12
N LYS A 32 12.64 -0.51 -4.86
CA LYS A 32 12.59 -1.40 -3.70
C LYS A 32 12.68 -0.65 -2.37
N ALA A 33 13.36 0.50 -2.34
CA ALA A 33 13.45 1.38 -1.18
C ALA A 33 12.26 2.34 -1.05
N GLY A 34 11.25 2.28 -1.92
CA GLY A 34 10.08 3.15 -1.92
C GLY A 34 10.37 4.62 -2.29
N GLN A 35 11.49 4.91 -2.96
CA GLN A 35 11.86 6.27 -3.40
C GLN A 35 11.14 6.62 -4.71
N THR A 36 9.85 6.94 -4.62
CA THR A 36 8.92 7.03 -5.75
C THR A 36 9.38 8.02 -6.83
N GLU A 37 9.88 9.20 -6.45
CA GLU A 37 10.27 10.22 -7.44
C GLU A 37 11.54 9.82 -8.21
N ARG A 38 12.53 9.25 -7.54
CA ARG A 38 13.74 8.72 -8.19
C ARG A 38 13.42 7.52 -9.07
N SER A 39 12.56 6.62 -8.62
CA SER A 39 12.14 5.47 -9.41
C SER A 39 11.34 5.83 -10.66
N ARG A 40 10.88 7.07 -10.79
CA ARG A 40 10.23 7.59 -12.02
C ARG A 40 11.24 8.17 -13.02
N GLN A 41 12.25 8.90 -12.54
CA GLN A 41 13.17 9.68 -13.39
C GLN A 41 14.34 8.83 -13.86
N GLU A 42 14.92 8.02 -12.99
CA GLU A 42 16.10 7.21 -13.26
C GLU A 42 15.92 6.19 -14.40
N PRO A 43 14.78 5.45 -14.47
CA PRO A 43 14.56 4.51 -15.58
C PRO A 43 14.45 5.21 -16.94
N ARG A 44 13.80 6.36 -16.99
CA ARG A 44 13.69 7.15 -18.24
C ARG A 44 15.05 7.68 -18.70
N ALA A 45 15.86 8.13 -17.74
CA ALA A 45 17.24 8.55 -18.04
C ALA A 45 18.10 7.36 -18.50
N ALA A 46 17.94 6.17 -17.90
CA ALA A 46 18.63 4.97 -18.35
C ALA A 46 18.27 4.61 -19.80
N LEU A 47 16.97 4.56 -20.12
CA LEU A 47 16.48 4.22 -21.46
C LEU A 47 16.85 5.27 -22.53
N ALA A 48 16.97 6.54 -22.16
CA ALA A 48 17.46 7.58 -23.07
C ALA A 48 18.94 7.39 -23.45
N LEU A 49 19.71 6.72 -22.60
CA LEU A 49 21.12 6.38 -22.85
C LEU A 49 21.26 5.04 -23.57
N ASP A 50 20.52 4.03 -23.16
CA ASP A 50 20.55 2.67 -23.71
C ASP A 50 19.18 2.03 -23.53
N GLU A 51 18.48 1.78 -24.63
CA GLU A 51 17.12 1.20 -24.62
C GLU A 51 17.09 -0.28 -24.23
N SER A 52 18.26 -0.94 -24.15
CA SER A 52 18.31 -2.38 -23.82
C SER A 52 18.32 -2.69 -22.32
N ILE A 53 18.23 -1.69 -21.43
CA ILE A 53 18.34 -1.88 -19.96
C ILE A 53 17.06 -2.49 -19.37
N PRO A 54 17.05 -3.79 -18.98
CA PRO A 54 15.84 -4.48 -18.52
C PRO A 54 15.32 -3.96 -17.17
N GLU A 55 16.20 -3.51 -16.26
CA GLU A 55 15.82 -2.97 -14.96
C GLU A 55 14.93 -1.73 -15.09
N ALA A 56 15.17 -0.91 -16.11
CA ALA A 56 14.38 0.29 -16.37
C ALA A 56 12.95 -0.06 -16.78
N TYR A 57 12.76 -1.08 -17.63
CA TYR A 57 11.43 -1.58 -18.00
C TYR A 57 10.70 -2.23 -16.84
N LEU A 58 11.42 -2.98 -15.98
CA LEU A 58 10.84 -3.56 -14.77
C LEU A 58 10.24 -2.47 -13.87
N VAL A 59 11.00 -1.40 -13.62
CA VAL A 59 10.57 -0.33 -12.72
C VAL A 59 9.45 0.52 -13.33
N LEU A 60 9.57 0.92 -14.60
CA LEU A 60 8.53 1.72 -15.26
C LEU A 60 7.22 0.96 -15.38
N GLY A 61 7.27 -0.29 -15.81
CA GLY A 61 6.07 -1.12 -15.92
C GLY A 61 5.43 -1.40 -14.57
N GLU A 62 6.21 -1.65 -13.50
CA GLU A 62 5.66 -1.79 -12.14
C GLU A 62 4.99 -0.51 -11.66
N TYR A 63 5.60 0.65 -11.94
CA TYR A 63 5.03 1.95 -11.63
C TYR A 63 3.67 2.17 -12.32
N MET A 64 3.59 1.87 -13.63
CA MET A 64 2.34 1.95 -14.39
C MET A 64 1.30 0.97 -13.85
N PHE A 65 1.71 -0.26 -13.52
CA PHE A 65 0.85 -1.28 -12.96
C PHE A 65 0.22 -0.86 -11.63
N GLN A 66 1.02 -0.31 -10.72
CA GLN A 66 0.56 0.24 -9.44
C GLN A 66 -0.33 1.47 -9.63
N GLY A 67 -0.04 2.30 -10.64
CA GLY A 67 -0.87 3.44 -11.04
C GLY A 67 -2.15 3.08 -11.78
N ASN A 68 -2.47 1.78 -11.91
CA ASN A 68 -3.62 1.26 -12.66
C ASN A 68 -3.58 1.52 -14.19
N ASP A 69 -2.43 1.90 -14.72
CA ASP A 69 -2.18 1.90 -16.17
C ASP A 69 -1.69 0.52 -16.60
N LEU A 70 -2.63 -0.43 -16.65
CA LEU A 70 -2.33 -1.82 -16.98
C LEU A 70 -1.87 -1.98 -18.43
N ALA A 71 -2.46 -1.22 -19.35
CA ALA A 71 -2.07 -1.26 -20.75
C ALA A 71 -0.64 -0.76 -20.94
N GLY A 72 -0.28 0.40 -20.36
CA GLY A 72 1.07 0.93 -20.40
C GLY A 72 2.10 0.01 -19.72
N ALA A 73 1.71 -0.65 -18.61
CA ALA A 73 2.57 -1.63 -17.96
C ALA A 73 2.87 -2.83 -18.86
N LEU A 74 1.85 -3.40 -19.51
CA LEU A 74 2.01 -4.52 -20.44
C LEU A 74 2.88 -4.16 -21.64
N ASP A 75 2.63 -3.01 -22.26
CA ASP A 75 3.43 -2.51 -23.38
C ASP A 75 4.89 -2.31 -22.99
N THR A 76 5.12 -1.74 -21.82
CA THR A 76 6.46 -1.49 -21.28
C THR A 76 7.22 -2.78 -21.03
N TRP A 77 6.62 -3.77 -20.35
CA TRP A 77 7.27 -5.06 -20.09
C TRP A 77 7.45 -5.88 -21.35
N GLU A 78 6.49 -5.85 -22.28
CA GLU A 78 6.59 -6.55 -23.56
C GLU A 78 7.71 -5.94 -24.43
N HIS A 79 7.83 -4.61 -24.47
CA HIS A 79 8.93 -3.95 -25.17
C HIS A 79 10.28 -4.32 -24.56
N GLY A 80 10.42 -4.24 -23.23
CA GLY A 80 11.62 -4.66 -22.53
C GLY A 80 12.00 -6.12 -22.78
N LEU A 81 11.00 -7.02 -22.84
CA LEU A 81 11.23 -8.45 -23.11
C LEU A 81 11.64 -8.71 -24.56
N ARG A 82 11.12 -7.94 -25.55
CA ARG A 82 11.60 -8.04 -26.95
C ARG A 82 13.08 -7.71 -27.08
N LEU A 83 13.56 -6.73 -26.32
CA LEU A 83 14.98 -6.35 -26.31
C LEU A 83 15.85 -7.28 -25.44
N ASN A 84 15.24 -7.97 -24.48
CA ASN A 84 15.90 -8.87 -23.52
C ASN A 84 15.14 -10.21 -23.40
N PRO A 85 15.13 -11.07 -24.44
CA PRO A 85 14.27 -12.25 -24.50
C PRO A 85 14.49 -13.25 -23.35
N GLU A 86 15.71 -13.33 -22.83
CA GLU A 86 16.10 -14.25 -21.74
C GLU A 86 15.79 -13.68 -20.33
N ASN A 87 15.22 -12.49 -20.23
CA ASN A 87 14.98 -11.86 -18.93
C ASN A 87 13.74 -12.44 -18.23
N VAL A 88 13.98 -13.38 -17.32
CA VAL A 88 12.94 -14.09 -16.55
C VAL A 88 12.09 -13.13 -15.70
N ALA A 89 12.65 -12.02 -15.21
CA ALA A 89 11.92 -11.08 -14.38
C ALA A 89 10.90 -10.31 -15.20
N LEU A 90 11.25 -9.85 -16.42
CA LEU A 90 10.31 -9.22 -17.34
C LEU A 90 9.21 -10.19 -17.79
N ALA A 91 9.57 -11.45 -18.12
CA ALA A 91 8.60 -12.46 -18.50
C ALA A 91 7.55 -12.69 -17.40
N ARG A 92 7.99 -12.82 -16.13
CA ARG A 92 7.09 -12.98 -14.98
C ARG A 92 6.18 -11.77 -14.76
N ARG A 93 6.70 -10.55 -14.94
CA ARG A 93 5.88 -9.33 -14.81
C ARG A 93 4.83 -9.25 -15.90
N LEU A 94 5.20 -9.56 -17.13
CA LEU A 94 4.28 -9.57 -18.27
C LEU A 94 3.17 -10.63 -18.10
N GLU A 95 3.51 -11.82 -17.61
CA GLU A 95 2.55 -12.89 -17.32
C GLU A 95 1.57 -12.47 -16.22
N ARG A 96 2.08 -11.91 -15.11
CA ARG A 96 1.24 -11.34 -14.03
C ARG A 96 0.30 -10.26 -14.57
N GLY A 97 0.83 -9.34 -15.38
CA GLY A 97 0.03 -8.26 -15.96
C GLY A 97 -1.05 -8.78 -16.92
N ARG A 98 -0.75 -9.79 -17.76
CA ARG A 98 -1.72 -10.42 -18.66
C ARG A 98 -2.82 -11.16 -17.90
N SER A 99 -2.47 -11.88 -16.84
CA SER A 99 -3.44 -12.52 -15.95
C SER A 99 -4.36 -11.49 -15.29
N GLU A 100 -3.81 -10.37 -14.83
CA GLU A 100 -4.59 -9.25 -14.28
C GLU A 100 -5.52 -8.66 -15.35
N ALA A 101 -5.03 -8.40 -16.57
CA ALA A 101 -5.82 -7.88 -17.69
C ALA A 101 -6.99 -8.80 -18.04
N GLN A 102 -6.75 -10.10 -18.07
CA GLN A 102 -7.80 -11.10 -18.34
C GLN A 102 -8.87 -11.08 -17.25
N ARG A 103 -8.48 -10.99 -15.98
CA ARG A 103 -9.42 -10.91 -14.85
C ARG A 103 -10.24 -9.62 -14.85
N LEU A 104 -9.60 -8.49 -15.14
CA LEU A 104 -10.25 -7.17 -15.13
C LEU A 104 -11.00 -6.85 -16.43
N GLY A 105 -10.66 -7.51 -17.53
CA GLY A 105 -11.21 -7.23 -18.86
C GLY A 105 -12.71 -7.53 -19.01
N GLY A 106 -13.30 -8.33 -18.10
CA GLY A 106 -14.74 -8.62 -18.05
C GLY A 106 -15.50 -7.78 -17.01
N LEU A 107 -14.81 -6.89 -16.29
CA LEU A 107 -15.41 -6.07 -15.24
C LEU A 107 -15.95 -4.75 -15.79
N GLU A 108 -17.15 -4.38 -15.34
CA GLU A 108 -17.68 -3.05 -15.52
C GLU A 108 -17.00 -2.05 -14.59
N ARG A 109 -17.21 -0.75 -14.85
CA ARG A 109 -16.53 0.28 -14.07
C ARG A 109 -17.47 1.42 -13.75
N VAL A 110 -17.43 1.88 -12.49
CA VAL A 110 -18.04 3.14 -12.05
C VAL A 110 -16.95 4.05 -11.50
N THR A 111 -17.04 5.34 -11.75
CA THR A 111 -16.03 6.32 -11.37
C THR A 111 -16.64 7.52 -10.67
N SER A 112 -15.89 8.11 -9.75
CA SER A 112 -16.12 9.42 -9.15
C SER A 112 -14.89 10.30 -9.34
N GLU A 113 -14.81 11.41 -8.64
CA GLU A 113 -13.66 12.31 -8.66
C GLU A 113 -12.38 11.61 -8.14
N HIS A 114 -12.51 10.82 -7.05
CA HIS A 114 -11.35 10.27 -6.35
C HIS A 114 -11.21 8.75 -6.44
N PHE A 115 -12.20 8.04 -7.02
CA PHE A 115 -12.17 6.58 -7.10
C PHE A 115 -12.63 6.03 -8.44
N SER A 116 -12.07 4.86 -8.79
CA SER A 116 -12.48 4.06 -9.93
C SER A 116 -12.71 2.61 -9.50
N ILE A 117 -13.99 2.20 -9.40
CA ILE A 117 -14.37 0.86 -8.94
C ILE A 117 -14.64 -0.05 -10.13
N ALA A 118 -13.88 -1.13 -10.25
CA ALA A 118 -14.12 -2.23 -11.18
C ALA A 118 -14.89 -3.36 -10.46
N PHE A 119 -15.92 -3.93 -11.10
CA PHE A 119 -16.80 -4.94 -10.51
C PHE A 119 -17.47 -5.83 -11.56
N ASP A 120 -17.98 -7.00 -11.18
CA ASP A 120 -18.76 -7.84 -12.09
C ASP A 120 -20.17 -7.23 -12.32
N GLY A 121 -20.35 -6.61 -13.47
CA GLY A 121 -21.59 -5.90 -13.82
C GLY A 121 -22.85 -6.77 -13.87
N ARG A 122 -22.67 -8.09 -13.97
CA ARG A 122 -23.80 -9.03 -13.88
C ARG A 122 -24.27 -9.25 -12.45
N ALA A 123 -23.43 -8.92 -11.46
CA ALA A 123 -23.68 -9.25 -10.07
C ALA A 123 -24.24 -8.07 -9.24
N ASP A 124 -23.70 -6.84 -9.35
CA ASP A 124 -24.00 -5.81 -8.35
C ASP A 124 -23.70 -4.36 -8.76
N VAL A 125 -24.38 -3.83 -9.77
CA VAL A 125 -24.27 -2.39 -10.13
C VAL A 125 -24.69 -1.46 -8.97
N PRO A 126 -25.81 -1.71 -8.25
CA PRO A 126 -26.19 -0.86 -7.11
C PRO A 126 -25.16 -0.89 -5.98
N GLY A 127 -24.60 -2.03 -5.66
CA GLY A 127 -23.57 -2.18 -4.63
C GLY A 127 -22.27 -1.49 -4.99
N ALA A 128 -21.84 -1.52 -6.25
CA ALA A 128 -20.68 -0.78 -6.71
C ALA A 128 -20.87 0.74 -6.60
N ARG A 129 -22.06 1.27 -6.93
CA ARG A 129 -22.39 2.69 -6.76
C ARG A 129 -22.43 3.09 -5.28
N ALA A 130 -23.08 2.28 -4.43
CA ALA A 130 -23.09 2.51 -2.98
C ALA A 130 -21.67 2.48 -2.39
N SER A 131 -20.82 1.56 -2.84
CA SER A 131 -19.41 1.51 -2.44
C SER A 131 -18.65 2.78 -2.86
N LEU A 132 -18.94 3.32 -4.05
CA LEU A 132 -18.33 4.55 -4.53
C LEU A 132 -18.68 5.75 -3.63
N GLU A 133 -19.95 5.88 -3.22
CA GLU A 133 -20.39 6.92 -2.29
C GLU A 133 -19.71 6.81 -0.93
N VAL A 134 -19.56 5.56 -0.43
CA VAL A 134 -18.84 5.30 0.82
C VAL A 134 -17.36 5.64 0.69
N MET A 135 -16.71 5.33 -0.44
CA MET A 135 -15.31 5.67 -0.67
C MET A 135 -15.10 7.19 -0.75
N GLU A 136 -16.03 7.94 -1.34
CA GLU A 136 -15.98 9.41 -1.31
C GLU A 136 -16.15 9.98 0.12
N ALA A 137 -16.94 9.33 0.96
CA ALA A 137 -17.02 9.68 2.38
C ALA A 137 -15.70 9.33 3.11
N ALA A 138 -15.08 8.19 2.80
CA ALA A 138 -13.77 7.81 3.33
C ALA A 138 -12.70 8.81 2.91
N TYR A 139 -12.68 9.26 1.64
CA TYR A 139 -11.73 10.28 1.16
C TYR A 139 -11.74 11.53 2.06
N ARG A 140 -12.93 12.04 2.37
CA ARG A 140 -13.07 13.22 3.24
C ARG A 140 -12.63 12.94 4.68
N SER A 141 -13.12 11.85 5.27
CA SER A 141 -12.95 11.60 6.71
C SER A 141 -11.58 11.03 7.04
N VAL A 142 -11.11 10.03 6.27
CA VAL A 142 -9.78 9.43 6.48
C VAL A 142 -8.71 10.34 5.92
N GLY A 143 -8.99 11.07 4.83
CA GLY A 143 -8.11 12.12 4.32
C GLY A 143 -7.83 13.19 5.37
N ALA A 144 -8.85 13.60 6.14
CA ALA A 144 -8.68 14.53 7.26
C ALA A 144 -7.84 13.93 8.39
N LEU A 145 -7.98 12.61 8.67
CA LEU A 145 -7.20 11.92 9.69
C LEU A 145 -5.70 11.89 9.33
N PHE A 146 -5.37 11.69 8.05
CA PHE A 146 -3.99 11.68 7.55
C PHE A 146 -3.48 13.08 7.14
N GLU A 147 -4.37 14.08 7.03
CA GLU A 147 -4.11 15.36 6.35
C GLU A 147 -3.51 15.15 4.95
N LEU A 148 -4.02 14.13 4.25
CA LEU A 148 -3.53 13.71 2.94
C LEU A 148 -4.69 13.43 1.98
N TYR A 149 -4.70 14.14 0.87
CA TYR A 149 -5.73 14.04 -0.16
C TYR A 149 -5.07 13.73 -1.50
N PRO A 150 -5.07 12.46 -1.93
CA PRO A 150 -4.45 12.05 -3.19
C PRO A 150 -5.11 12.67 -4.40
N ASP A 151 -4.30 13.13 -5.36
CA ASP A 151 -4.78 13.55 -6.66
C ASP A 151 -5.12 12.36 -7.55
N GLY A 152 -6.26 12.42 -8.25
CA GLY A 152 -6.71 11.44 -9.22
C GLY A 152 -7.29 10.16 -8.63
N PRO A 153 -8.00 9.38 -9.44
CA PRO A 153 -8.80 8.27 -8.98
C PRO A 153 -7.96 7.09 -8.49
N ILE A 154 -8.26 6.65 -7.26
CA ILE A 154 -7.69 5.45 -6.65
C ILE A 154 -8.46 4.23 -7.17
N PRO A 155 -7.75 3.21 -7.68
CA PRO A 155 -8.39 2.01 -8.18
C PRO A 155 -8.89 1.11 -7.04
N VAL A 156 -10.14 0.66 -7.19
CA VAL A 156 -10.79 -0.32 -6.30
C VAL A 156 -11.30 -1.46 -7.17
N VAL A 157 -11.14 -2.70 -6.71
CA VAL A 157 -11.66 -3.89 -7.38
C VAL A 157 -12.57 -4.64 -6.42
N LEU A 158 -13.82 -4.82 -6.79
CA LEU A 158 -14.78 -5.63 -6.06
C LEU A 158 -14.90 -6.99 -6.74
N TYR A 159 -14.40 -8.03 -6.06
CA TYR A 159 -14.43 -9.40 -6.54
C TYR A 159 -15.71 -10.11 -6.12
N PRO A 160 -16.31 -10.97 -6.95
CA PRO A 160 -17.26 -11.96 -6.46
C PRO A 160 -16.62 -12.82 -5.36
N ASP A 161 -17.37 -13.12 -4.28
CA ASP A 161 -16.85 -13.77 -3.06
C ASP A 161 -15.93 -14.98 -3.32
N ARG A 162 -16.28 -15.84 -4.28
CA ARG A 162 -15.46 -17.03 -4.60
C ARG A 162 -14.14 -16.75 -5.30
N SER A 163 -14.01 -15.65 -6.02
CA SER A 163 -12.78 -15.31 -6.74
C SER A 163 -11.77 -14.62 -5.86
N TYR A 164 -12.19 -13.95 -4.80
CA TYR A 164 -11.32 -13.29 -3.83
C TYR A 164 -10.43 -14.30 -3.08
N GLU A 165 -11.02 -15.41 -2.61
CA GLU A 165 -10.29 -16.47 -1.92
C GLU A 165 -9.34 -17.24 -2.86
N GLN A 166 -9.69 -17.41 -4.14
CA GLN A 166 -8.86 -18.09 -5.14
C GLN A 166 -7.56 -17.33 -5.46
N GLU A 167 -7.51 -16.04 -5.19
CA GLU A 167 -6.30 -15.23 -5.36
C GLU A 167 -5.31 -15.35 -4.20
N GLY A 168 -5.55 -16.26 -3.25
CA GLY A 168 -4.65 -16.51 -2.12
C GLY A 168 -4.80 -15.50 -0.98
N HIS A 169 -5.85 -14.68 -1.02
CA HIS A 169 -6.21 -13.83 0.11
C HIS A 169 -6.77 -14.69 1.23
N VAL A 170 -6.31 -14.45 2.44
CA VAL A 170 -6.79 -15.21 3.61
C VAL A 170 -8.26 -14.88 3.89
N SER A 171 -9.05 -15.87 4.21
CA SER A 171 -10.51 -15.76 4.40
C SER A 171 -10.95 -14.75 5.47
N TRP A 172 -10.05 -14.35 6.37
CA TRP A 172 -10.31 -13.33 7.40
C TRP A 172 -9.86 -11.92 6.98
N SER A 173 -9.08 -11.78 5.87
CA SER A 173 -8.75 -10.47 5.31
C SER A 173 -9.99 -9.92 4.62
N ALA A 174 -10.54 -8.85 5.16
CA ALA A 174 -11.71 -8.19 4.59
C ALA A 174 -11.36 -7.42 3.31
N GLY A 175 -10.06 -7.13 3.09
CA GLY A 175 -9.54 -6.45 1.92
C GLY A 175 -8.02 -6.53 1.84
N VAL A 176 -7.42 -5.97 0.82
CA VAL A 176 -5.97 -5.85 0.61
C VAL A 176 -5.67 -4.61 -0.21
N TYR A 177 -4.61 -3.89 0.16
CA TYR A 177 -4.02 -2.83 -0.63
C TYR A 177 -2.65 -3.25 -1.18
N ASP A 178 -2.52 -3.31 -2.51
CA ASP A 178 -1.27 -3.62 -3.23
C ASP A 178 -0.96 -2.59 -4.34
N GLY A 179 -1.39 -1.34 -4.12
CA GLY A 179 -1.48 -0.28 -5.12
C GLY A 179 -2.90 -0.09 -5.65
N LYS A 180 -3.77 -1.08 -5.44
CA LYS A 180 -5.22 -1.04 -5.65
C LYS A 180 -5.90 -1.57 -4.39
N ILE A 181 -7.06 -1.02 -4.06
CA ILE A 181 -7.90 -1.56 -2.99
C ILE A 181 -8.66 -2.76 -3.56
N ARG A 182 -8.50 -3.95 -2.99
CA ARG A 182 -9.14 -5.19 -3.42
C ARG A 182 -10.03 -5.73 -2.33
N LEU A 183 -11.28 -5.99 -2.64
CA LEU A 183 -12.32 -6.38 -1.69
C LEU A 183 -13.24 -7.44 -2.29
N PRO A 184 -13.77 -8.36 -1.48
CA PRO A 184 -14.94 -9.13 -1.89
C PRO A 184 -16.14 -8.18 -2.04
N SER A 185 -16.97 -8.42 -3.06
CA SER A 185 -18.22 -7.69 -3.24
C SER A 185 -19.17 -8.01 -2.07
N ALA A 186 -19.71 -6.98 -1.44
CA ALA A 186 -20.67 -7.18 -0.34
C ALA A 186 -22.11 -7.47 -0.82
N GLY A 187 -22.37 -7.36 -2.13
CA GLY A 187 -23.70 -7.54 -2.68
C GLY A 187 -24.76 -6.71 -1.96
N ALA A 188 -25.80 -7.36 -1.46
CA ALA A 188 -26.87 -6.70 -0.70
C ALA A 188 -26.40 -6.04 0.62
N ASN A 189 -25.20 -6.37 1.11
CA ASN A 189 -24.62 -5.78 2.33
C ASN A 189 -23.72 -4.56 2.07
N SER A 190 -23.66 -4.05 0.83
CA SER A 190 -22.80 -2.93 0.44
C SER A 190 -23.07 -1.62 1.20
N THR A 191 -24.25 -1.47 1.83
CA THR A 191 -24.63 -0.33 2.67
C THR A 191 -24.46 -0.60 4.17
N SER A 192 -24.04 -1.81 4.59
CA SER A 192 -23.87 -2.14 6.00
C SER A 192 -22.73 -1.33 6.64
N LEU A 193 -22.90 -0.96 7.92
CA LEU A 193 -21.86 -0.26 8.68
C LEU A 193 -20.55 -1.06 8.69
N ARG A 194 -20.64 -2.37 8.82
CA ARG A 194 -19.47 -3.26 8.78
C ARG A 194 -18.71 -3.15 7.47
N PHE A 195 -19.39 -3.22 6.32
CA PHE A 195 -18.73 -3.10 5.01
C PHE A 195 -18.19 -1.68 4.79
N ARG A 196 -18.93 -0.67 5.22
CA ARG A 196 -18.45 0.72 5.24
C ARG A 196 -17.14 0.84 6.04
N GLY A 197 -17.07 0.23 7.24
CA GLY A 197 -15.85 0.19 8.04
C GLY A 197 -14.68 -0.47 7.32
N VAL A 198 -14.93 -1.56 6.58
CA VAL A 198 -13.90 -2.22 5.76
C VAL A 198 -13.37 -1.28 4.68
N LEU A 199 -14.23 -0.56 3.96
CA LEU A 199 -13.80 0.41 2.93
C LEU A 199 -12.92 1.52 3.50
N PHE A 200 -13.25 2.03 4.69
CA PHE A 200 -12.44 3.04 5.39
C PHE A 200 -11.09 2.49 5.81
N HIS A 201 -11.05 1.25 6.31
CA HIS A 201 -9.83 0.54 6.69
C HIS A 201 -8.88 0.38 5.49
N GLU A 202 -9.39 -0.14 4.37
CA GLU A 202 -8.57 -0.35 3.17
C GLU A 202 -8.10 0.97 2.54
N TYR A 203 -8.93 2.01 2.61
CA TYR A 203 -8.51 3.33 2.17
C TYR A 203 -7.39 3.90 3.06
N ALA A 204 -7.43 3.65 4.36
CA ALA A 204 -6.36 4.07 5.27
C ALA A 204 -5.02 3.41 4.91
N HIS A 205 -4.99 2.13 4.50
CA HIS A 205 -3.78 1.49 3.98
C HIS A 205 -3.22 2.20 2.74
N ALA A 206 -4.11 2.64 1.83
CA ALA A 206 -3.69 3.40 0.66
C ALA A 206 -3.04 4.74 1.05
N LEU A 207 -3.62 5.43 2.04
CA LEU A 207 -3.05 6.68 2.56
C LEU A 207 -1.76 6.46 3.35
N PHE A 208 -1.69 5.41 4.18
CA PHE A 208 -0.46 5.04 4.90
C PHE A 208 0.70 4.76 3.93
N HIS A 209 0.43 3.98 2.87
CA HIS A 209 1.43 3.73 1.83
C HIS A 209 1.93 5.02 1.19
N ARG A 210 1.04 5.97 0.88
CA ARG A 210 1.40 7.28 0.31
C ARG A 210 2.15 8.17 1.32
N ALA A 211 1.66 8.24 2.55
CA ALA A 211 2.26 9.03 3.62
C ALA A 211 3.70 8.60 3.95
N THR A 212 3.97 7.28 3.84
CA THR A 212 5.29 6.70 4.05
C THR A 212 6.14 6.62 2.77
N GLY A 213 5.70 7.23 1.67
CA GLY A 213 6.42 7.21 0.38
C GLY A 213 6.60 5.80 -0.19
N GLY A 214 5.68 4.88 0.09
CA GLY A 214 5.73 3.49 -0.36
C GLY A 214 6.65 2.58 0.45
N LYS A 215 7.28 3.07 1.51
CA LYS A 215 8.23 2.30 2.33
C LYS A 215 7.54 1.50 3.43
N GLY A 216 6.32 1.90 3.78
CA GLY A 216 5.56 1.25 4.84
C GLY A 216 6.13 1.50 6.24
N GLY A 217 5.83 0.60 7.16
CA GLY A 217 6.25 0.60 8.56
C GLY A 217 5.88 -0.71 9.21
N PRO A 218 6.02 -0.86 10.54
CA PRO A 218 5.58 -2.03 11.27
C PRO A 218 4.09 -2.30 11.03
N ALA A 219 3.73 -3.60 10.99
CA ALA A 219 2.36 -3.98 10.72
C ALA A 219 1.39 -3.41 11.76
N TRP A 220 1.74 -3.38 13.05
CA TRP A 220 0.88 -2.81 14.08
C TRP A 220 0.57 -1.31 13.87
N VAL A 221 1.50 -0.52 13.31
CA VAL A 221 1.23 0.89 12.99
C VAL A 221 0.24 0.98 11.83
N ASN A 222 0.46 0.21 10.78
CA ASN A 222 -0.38 0.22 9.58
C ASN A 222 -1.79 -0.29 9.87
N GLU A 223 -1.90 -1.46 10.51
CA GLU A 223 -3.18 -2.09 10.84
C GLU A 223 -3.94 -1.32 11.95
N GLY A 224 -3.21 -0.89 12.96
CA GLY A 224 -3.80 -0.12 14.07
C GLY A 224 -4.38 1.21 13.59
N TYR A 225 -3.67 1.93 12.70
CA TYR A 225 -4.16 3.19 12.16
C TYR A 225 -5.32 3.00 11.19
N ALA A 226 -5.30 1.91 10.41
CA ALA A 226 -6.42 1.52 9.56
C ALA A 226 -7.66 1.15 10.39
N ASP A 227 -7.49 0.48 11.54
CA ASP A 227 -8.60 0.16 12.44
C ASP A 227 -9.13 1.42 13.18
N VAL A 228 -8.29 2.41 13.48
CA VAL A 228 -8.74 3.75 13.93
C VAL A 228 -9.59 4.43 12.86
N ALA A 229 -9.17 4.38 11.60
CA ALA A 229 -9.94 4.95 10.48
C ALA A 229 -11.29 4.24 10.30
N LYS A 230 -11.36 2.92 10.50
CA LYS A 230 -12.59 2.14 10.49
C LYS A 230 -13.61 2.63 11.51
N LEU A 231 -13.18 3.03 12.72
CA LEU A 231 -14.07 3.56 13.75
C LEU A 231 -14.75 4.88 13.39
N VAL A 232 -14.18 5.62 12.44
CA VAL A 232 -14.83 6.83 11.90
C VAL A 232 -16.11 6.48 11.14
N ALA A 233 -16.14 5.30 10.49
CA ALA A 233 -17.29 4.82 9.72
C ALA A 233 -18.26 3.99 10.55
N ASP A 234 -17.73 3.20 11.45
CA ASP A 234 -18.45 2.26 12.31
C ASP A 234 -17.91 2.38 13.74
N PRO A 235 -18.43 3.35 14.52
CA PRO A 235 -18.07 3.50 15.93
C PRO A 235 -18.58 2.30 16.71
N GLY A 236 -17.85 1.19 16.66
CA GLY A 236 -18.11 0.02 17.47
C GLY A 236 -18.05 0.34 18.97
N PRO A 237 -18.43 -0.60 19.85
CA PRO A 237 -18.27 -0.42 21.27
C PRO A 237 -16.82 -0.09 21.60
N ALA A 238 -16.60 0.89 22.49
CA ALA A 238 -15.26 1.22 22.98
C ALA A 238 -14.67 -0.07 23.61
N VAL A 239 -13.75 -0.68 22.90
CA VAL A 239 -13.04 -1.86 23.42
C VAL A 239 -11.94 -1.30 24.31
N ARG A 240 -12.18 -1.36 25.63
CA ARG A 240 -11.09 -1.10 26.58
C ARG A 240 -10.09 -2.25 26.45
N CYS A 241 -8.83 -1.93 26.29
CA CYS A 241 -7.78 -2.91 26.44
C CYS A 241 -7.82 -3.41 27.88
N THR A 242 -8.24 -4.65 28.04
CA THR A 242 -8.20 -5.36 29.32
C THR A 242 -7.06 -6.37 29.26
N PRO A 243 -6.53 -6.86 30.38
CA PRO A 243 -5.47 -7.88 30.39
C PRO A 243 -5.83 -9.12 29.53
N ASP A 244 -7.12 -9.42 29.36
CA ASP A 244 -7.60 -10.53 28.53
C ASP A 244 -7.45 -10.27 27.00
N VAL A 245 -7.23 -9.01 26.60
CA VAL A 245 -7.05 -8.61 25.20
C VAL A 245 -5.57 -8.62 24.83
N HIS A 246 -4.65 -8.44 25.78
CA HIS A 246 -3.22 -8.48 25.56
C HIS A 246 -2.72 -9.91 25.38
N SER A 247 -2.56 -10.30 24.13
CA SER A 247 -2.07 -11.63 23.75
C SER A 247 -0.70 -11.58 23.09
N PHE A 248 -0.23 -10.41 22.72
CA PHE A 248 1.02 -10.24 21.98
C PHE A 248 1.88 -9.13 22.57
N GLN A 249 3.18 -9.31 22.55
CA GLN A 249 4.10 -8.20 22.73
C GLN A 249 4.08 -7.32 21.47
N LEU A 250 4.11 -6.01 21.62
CA LEU A 250 4.03 -5.06 20.51
C LEU A 250 5.08 -5.34 19.42
N ARG A 251 6.26 -5.78 19.81
CA ARG A 251 7.35 -6.16 18.87
C ARG A 251 7.02 -7.39 18.02
N VAL A 252 6.18 -8.29 18.50
CA VAL A 252 5.71 -9.44 17.71
C VAL A 252 4.78 -8.97 16.61
N LEU A 253 4.03 -7.90 16.85
CA LEU A 253 3.11 -7.27 15.90
C LEU A 253 3.79 -6.36 14.86
N GLU A 254 5.12 -6.27 14.86
CA GLU A 254 5.86 -5.59 13.78
C GLU A 254 5.76 -6.33 12.44
N GLN A 255 5.55 -7.65 12.48
CA GLN A 255 5.42 -8.49 11.31
C GLN A 255 3.97 -8.58 10.81
N SER A 256 3.81 -8.96 9.55
CA SER A 256 2.49 -9.13 8.94
C SER A 256 1.56 -10.06 9.72
N PHE A 257 0.33 -9.63 9.95
CA PHE A 257 -0.72 -10.39 10.62
C PHE A 257 -1.23 -11.60 9.82
N GLY A 258 -0.93 -11.67 8.52
CA GLY A 258 -1.27 -12.82 7.67
C GLY A 258 -0.66 -14.16 8.09
N ARG A 259 0.29 -14.15 9.05
CA ARG A 259 0.90 -15.35 9.64
C ARG A 259 0.26 -15.80 10.95
N ILE A 260 -0.73 -15.05 11.45
CA ILE A 260 -1.44 -15.38 12.69
C ILE A 260 -2.37 -16.56 12.43
N GLY A 261 -2.25 -17.64 13.21
CA GLY A 261 -2.81 -18.94 12.90
C GLY A 261 -4.32 -19.12 13.15
N SER A 262 -5.03 -18.14 13.74
CA SER A 262 -6.47 -18.22 13.99
C SER A 262 -7.19 -16.87 13.93
N HIS A 263 -8.47 -16.89 13.54
CA HIS A 263 -9.33 -15.71 13.54
C HIS A 263 -9.37 -14.98 14.89
N LYS A 264 -9.43 -15.73 16.00
CA LYS A 264 -9.47 -15.14 17.35
C LYS A 264 -8.17 -14.39 17.64
N GLN A 265 -7.02 -14.99 17.33
CA GLN A 265 -5.71 -14.35 17.55
C GLN A 265 -5.53 -13.16 16.61
N ALA A 266 -5.94 -13.26 15.34
CA ALA A 266 -5.91 -12.14 14.41
C ALA A 266 -6.74 -10.96 14.95
N HIS A 267 -7.97 -11.21 15.41
CA HIS A 267 -8.82 -10.18 16.01
C HIS A 267 -8.15 -9.49 17.21
N LEU A 268 -7.52 -10.26 18.10
CA LEU A 268 -6.78 -9.70 19.23
C LEU A 268 -5.59 -8.85 18.79
N ALA A 269 -4.84 -9.29 17.78
CA ALA A 269 -3.73 -8.53 17.21
C ALA A 269 -4.18 -7.17 16.64
N TYR A 270 -5.31 -7.12 15.93
CA TYR A 270 -5.91 -5.88 15.44
C TYR A 270 -6.31 -4.94 16.58
N LEU A 271 -6.96 -5.48 17.62
CA LEU A 271 -7.36 -4.69 18.80
C LEU A 271 -6.14 -4.10 19.52
N GLU A 272 -5.10 -4.90 19.69
CA GLU A 272 -3.86 -4.46 20.35
C GLU A 272 -3.10 -3.43 19.52
N ALA A 273 -2.97 -3.63 18.21
CA ALA A 273 -2.38 -2.68 17.29
C ALA A 273 -3.13 -1.33 17.31
N ARG A 274 -4.47 -1.38 17.28
CA ARG A 274 -5.29 -0.18 17.40
C ARG A 274 -5.05 0.55 18.72
N HIS A 275 -5.04 -0.18 19.84
CA HIS A 275 -4.81 0.40 21.15
C HIS A 275 -3.44 1.10 21.23
N ALA A 276 -2.39 0.49 20.67
CA ALA A 276 -1.07 1.12 20.62
C ALA A 276 -1.08 2.43 19.82
N VAL A 277 -1.81 2.46 18.70
CA VAL A 277 -1.97 3.67 17.90
C VAL A 277 -2.82 4.72 18.62
N GLU A 278 -3.95 4.34 19.24
CA GLU A 278 -4.77 5.23 20.05
C GLU A 278 -3.94 5.85 21.21
N HIS A 279 -3.12 5.05 21.88
CA HIS A 279 -2.22 5.52 22.94
C HIS A 279 -1.22 6.57 22.42
N LEU A 280 -0.64 6.37 21.24
CA LEU A 280 0.26 7.37 20.62
C LEU A 280 -0.50 8.63 20.21
N VAL A 281 -1.70 8.49 19.66
CA VAL A 281 -2.54 9.63 19.27
C VAL A 281 -2.97 10.44 20.50
N ASP A 282 -3.32 9.79 21.59
CA ASP A 282 -3.70 10.45 22.85
C ASP A 282 -2.54 11.24 23.45
N ARG A 283 -1.31 10.71 23.37
CA ARG A 283 -0.11 11.38 23.92
C ARG A 283 0.49 12.45 23.02
N HIS A 284 0.48 12.24 21.72
CA HIS A 284 1.25 13.06 20.78
C HIS A 284 0.37 13.73 19.70
N GLY A 285 -0.92 13.42 19.69
CA GLY A 285 -1.87 13.94 18.69
C GLY A 285 -1.62 13.39 17.29
N GLN A 286 -2.45 13.81 16.36
CA GLN A 286 -2.28 13.47 14.93
C GLN A 286 -0.97 14.04 14.35
N ALA A 287 -0.48 15.15 14.88
CA ALA A 287 0.78 15.74 14.47
C ALA A 287 1.97 14.80 14.72
N GLY A 288 1.97 14.07 15.83
CA GLY A 288 2.99 13.05 16.12
C GLY A 288 2.96 11.89 15.12
N MET A 289 1.76 11.39 14.79
CA MET A 289 1.62 10.34 13.78
C MET A 289 2.10 10.81 12.39
N LYS A 290 1.77 12.03 12.01
CA LYS A 290 2.24 12.63 10.76
C LYS A 290 3.76 12.78 10.71
N ALA A 291 4.38 13.19 11.82
CA ALA A 291 5.84 13.23 11.96
C ALA A 291 6.45 11.83 11.77
N LEU A 292 5.87 10.78 12.38
CA LEU A 292 6.29 9.40 12.18
C LEU A 292 6.23 8.98 10.70
N PHE A 293 5.12 9.25 10.03
CA PHE A 293 4.96 8.90 8.60
C PHE A 293 5.97 9.66 7.72
N SER A 294 6.22 10.93 8.03
CA SER A 294 7.24 11.73 7.34
C SER A 294 8.64 11.15 7.52
N GLU A 295 9.03 10.77 8.74
CA GLU A 295 10.31 10.12 9.00
C GLU A 295 10.42 8.77 8.29
N LEU A 296 9.38 7.95 8.32
CA LEU A 296 9.32 6.69 7.56
C LEU A 296 9.48 6.93 6.06
N SER A 297 8.93 8.00 5.52
CA SER A 297 9.04 8.33 4.10
C SER A 297 10.49 8.63 3.67
N THR A 298 11.36 9.02 4.58
CA THR A 298 12.80 9.19 4.30
C THR A 298 13.55 7.86 4.17
N GLY A 299 12.97 6.74 4.65
CA GLY A 299 13.59 5.42 4.75
C GLY A 299 14.41 5.23 6.01
N ALA A 300 14.17 6.05 7.03
CA ALA A 300 14.76 5.84 8.34
C ALA A 300 14.32 4.48 8.92
N PRO A 301 15.19 3.75 9.63
CA PRO A 301 14.78 2.60 10.42
C PRO A 301 13.67 2.99 11.40
N PHE A 302 12.70 2.08 11.63
CA PHE A 302 11.51 2.41 12.41
C PHE A 302 11.82 2.98 13.81
N ALA A 303 12.74 2.38 14.55
CA ALA A 303 13.12 2.87 15.88
C ALA A 303 13.65 4.31 15.83
N THR A 304 14.44 4.64 14.80
CA THR A 304 14.95 6.01 14.59
C THR A 304 13.83 6.97 14.19
N ALA A 305 12.92 6.55 13.33
CA ALA A 305 11.76 7.35 12.93
C ALA A 305 10.84 7.62 14.12
N PHE A 306 10.62 6.61 14.96
CA PHE A 306 9.83 6.69 16.18
C PHE A 306 10.44 7.69 17.19
N GLU A 307 11.73 7.55 17.49
CA GLU A 307 12.46 8.46 18.39
C GLU A 307 12.40 9.91 17.92
N ARG A 308 12.58 10.16 16.63
CA ARG A 308 12.50 11.52 16.06
C ARG A 308 11.10 12.11 16.11
N ALA A 309 10.09 11.28 15.86
CA ALA A 309 8.70 11.72 15.84
C ALA A 309 8.13 12.00 17.23
N PHE A 310 8.47 11.15 18.20
CA PHE A 310 7.86 11.17 19.54
C PHE A 310 8.80 11.60 20.65
N HIS A 311 10.09 11.80 20.36
CA HIS A 311 11.14 12.10 21.36
C HIS A 311 11.23 11.05 22.47
N GLU A 312 10.96 9.79 22.14
CA GLU A 312 10.92 8.65 23.03
C GLU A 312 11.57 7.43 22.35
N ASP A 313 12.37 6.66 23.11
CA ASP A 313 12.96 5.42 22.60
C ASP A 313 11.88 4.36 22.35
N TYR A 314 11.87 3.77 21.16
CA TYR A 314 10.87 2.78 20.79
C TYR A 314 10.90 1.52 21.67
N ALA A 315 12.09 1.08 22.11
CA ALA A 315 12.18 -0.10 22.95
C ALA A 315 11.61 0.15 24.35
N ALA A 316 11.84 1.37 24.88
CA ALA A 316 11.27 1.80 26.13
C ALA A 316 9.74 1.91 26.02
N PHE A 317 9.23 2.54 24.95
CA PHE A 317 7.81 2.62 24.68
C PHE A 317 7.15 1.25 24.62
N ALA A 318 7.67 0.32 23.79
CA ALA A 318 7.10 -1.02 23.64
C ALA A 318 7.07 -1.78 24.98
N THR A 319 8.13 -1.68 25.77
CA THR A 319 8.19 -2.32 27.09
C THR A 319 7.17 -1.73 28.07
N ALA A 320 7.02 -0.41 28.09
CA ALA A 320 6.05 0.27 28.95
C ALA A 320 4.62 -0.06 28.55
N PHE A 321 4.34 -0.04 27.23
CA PHE A 321 3.04 -0.40 26.66
C PHE A 321 2.66 -1.84 27.03
N ASP A 322 3.55 -2.81 26.80
CA ASP A 322 3.32 -4.21 27.15
C ASP A 322 3.07 -4.40 28.68
N ALA A 323 3.75 -3.62 29.52
CA ALA A 323 3.58 -3.68 30.97
C ALA A 323 2.26 -3.06 31.46
N GLU A 324 1.81 -1.96 30.85
CA GLU A 324 0.51 -1.34 31.17
C GLU A 324 -0.65 -2.24 30.77
N ALA A 325 -0.47 -2.92 29.70
CA ALA A 325 -1.44 -3.83 29.11
C ALA A 325 -1.60 -5.13 29.90
N GLY A 326 -0.57 -5.62 30.54
CA GLY A 326 -0.58 -6.80 31.39
C GLY A 326 -1.12 -6.58 32.81
N ARG A 327 -1.56 -5.36 33.13
CA ARG A 327 -2.16 -4.98 34.42
C ARG A 327 -3.68 -4.88 34.29
#